data_205f796f20abf31d684e01fa97674dd2
#
_entry.id   205f796f20abf31d684e01fa97674dd2
#
_cell.length_a   1.000
_cell.length_b   1.000
_cell.length_c   1.000
_cell.angle_alpha   90.00
_cell.angle_beta   90.00
_cell.angle_gamma   90.00
#
_symmetry.space_group_name_H-M   'P 1'
#
loop_
_entity.id
_entity.type
_entity.pdbx_description
1 polymer ?
#
loop_
_entity_poly.entity_id
_entity_poly.type
_entity_poly.pdbx_seq_one_letter_code
_entity_poly.pdbx_strand_id
1 'polypeptide(L)'
;LVLTGGCNRKPASTADVPRSLSHQYKIAVAPFTQPRDISQLIMGQLPQPQALAARDVLIAQDRQLRDVLYTTTKRSYDFLPRTRPLPDLKRFHTSERPQALPLWVEYARKTSADILFIPQVLTWRDRQGSAAGVTEPAHVRLEFFLLNIKEGNIIGHSVYEVEQQGLTENLLNVGDFFKRQGKWVTAEELAREAMIKAVKDLNL
;
A
#
# COMPACT_ATOMS: atom_id res chain seq x y z
N LEU A 1 47.43 7.04 22.28
CA LEU A 1 46.16 6.38 22.62
C LEU A 1 45.04 7.18 21.96
N VAL A 2 44.47 6.65 20.85
CA VAL A 2 43.37 7.31 20.14
C VAL A 2 42.11 6.56 20.45
N LEU A 3 41.17 7.19 21.15
CA LEU A 3 39.84 6.66 21.44
C LEU A 3 38.91 7.00 20.25
N THR A 4 38.57 5.99 19.43
CA THR A 4 37.54 6.12 18.40
C THR A 4 36.17 5.89 19.03
N GLY A 5 35.43 6.98 19.25
CA GLY A 5 34.04 6.95 19.66
C GLY A 5 33.15 6.50 18.52
N GLY A 6 32.67 5.24 18.56
CA GLY A 6 31.69 4.72 17.61
C GLY A 6 30.33 5.37 17.84
N CYS A 7 29.83 6.14 16.86
CA CYS A 7 28.45 6.63 16.83
C CYS A 7 27.50 5.46 16.56
N ASN A 8 26.90 4.95 17.61
CA ASN A 8 25.84 3.95 17.53
C ASN A 8 24.53 4.66 17.11
N ARG A 9 24.27 4.77 15.80
CA ARG A 9 22.97 5.24 15.28
C ARG A 9 21.96 4.14 15.55
N LYS A 10 21.10 4.35 16.54
CA LYS A 10 19.87 3.55 16.69
C LYS A 10 19.07 3.66 15.38
N PRO A 11 18.55 2.54 14.84
CA PRO A 11 17.61 2.61 13.71
C PRO A 11 16.40 3.45 14.14
N ALA A 12 15.92 4.30 13.21
CA ALA A 12 14.75 5.12 13.45
C ALA A 12 13.60 4.22 13.91
N SER A 13 13.00 4.59 15.06
CA SER A 13 11.82 3.94 15.61
C SER A 13 10.74 3.86 14.53
N THR A 14 10.33 2.65 14.16
CA THR A 14 9.05 2.43 13.50
C THR A 14 7.99 3.11 14.36
N ALA A 15 7.24 4.07 13.78
CA ALA A 15 6.16 4.74 14.47
C ALA A 15 5.31 3.69 15.19
N ASP A 16 5.12 3.87 16.52
CA ASP A 16 4.32 2.96 17.33
C ASP A 16 2.90 2.92 16.74
N VAL A 17 2.60 1.88 15.96
CA VAL A 17 1.23 1.60 15.53
C VAL A 17 0.44 1.31 16.81
N PRO A 18 -0.63 2.07 17.11
CA PRO A 18 -1.43 1.82 18.30
C PRO A 18 -1.82 0.34 18.37
N ARG A 19 -1.71 -0.31 19.53
CA ARG A 19 -1.98 -1.75 19.72
C ARG A 19 -3.35 -2.22 19.22
N SER A 20 -4.29 -1.32 19.04
CA SER A 20 -5.50 -1.44 18.20
C SER A 20 -6.05 -0.05 17.94
N LEU A 21 -6.53 0.20 16.72
CA LEU A 21 -7.29 1.39 16.42
C LEU A 21 -8.62 1.34 17.19
N SER A 22 -8.91 2.36 18.02
CA SER A 22 -10.17 2.41 18.75
C SER A 22 -11.37 2.24 17.80
N HIS A 23 -12.34 1.40 18.18
CA HIS A 23 -13.57 1.20 17.41
C HIS A 23 -14.41 2.46 17.27
N GLN A 24 -14.15 3.49 18.07
CA GLN A 24 -14.86 4.77 18.03
C GLN A 24 -14.46 5.64 16.83
N TYR A 25 -13.27 5.42 16.25
CA TYR A 25 -12.83 6.20 15.09
C TYR A 25 -13.64 5.86 13.84
N LYS A 26 -14.19 6.91 13.20
CA LYS A 26 -14.77 6.82 11.87
C LYS A 26 -13.66 6.78 10.83
N ILE A 27 -13.65 5.75 10.02
CA ILE A 27 -12.61 5.56 9.00
C ILE A 27 -13.22 5.75 7.61
N ALA A 28 -12.73 6.76 6.88
CA ALA A 28 -12.98 6.87 5.45
C ALA A 28 -11.90 6.10 4.67
N VAL A 29 -12.29 5.51 3.53
CA VAL A 29 -11.40 4.78 2.64
C VAL A 29 -11.34 5.50 1.30
N ALA A 30 -10.16 5.97 0.93
CA ALA A 30 -9.93 6.57 -0.37
C ALA A 30 -9.88 5.49 -1.47
N PRO A 31 -10.26 5.83 -2.72
CA PRO A 31 -10.02 4.93 -3.84
C PRO A 31 -8.51 4.76 -4.10
N PHE A 32 -8.13 3.60 -4.65
CA PHE A 32 -6.75 3.35 -5.06
C PHE A 32 -6.23 4.40 -6.02
N THR A 33 -5.02 4.88 -5.76
CA THR A 33 -4.27 5.76 -6.66
C THR A 33 -2.96 5.10 -7.06
N GLN A 34 -2.39 5.54 -8.18
CA GLN A 34 -1.03 5.17 -8.58
C GLN A 34 -0.21 6.43 -8.81
N PRO A 35 0.69 6.78 -7.88
CA PRO A 35 1.69 7.82 -8.07
C PRO A 35 2.59 7.50 -9.27
N ARG A 36 2.88 8.51 -10.09
CA ARG A 36 3.75 8.43 -11.26
C ARG A 36 5.00 9.28 -11.15
N ASP A 37 5.06 10.06 -10.08
CA ASP A 37 6.17 10.95 -9.75
C ASP A 37 6.42 10.91 -8.24
N ILE A 38 7.67 11.14 -7.82
CA ILE A 38 8.05 11.12 -6.41
C ILE A 38 7.25 12.14 -5.60
N SER A 39 6.95 13.30 -6.18
CA SER A 39 6.13 14.33 -5.52
C SER A 39 4.72 13.87 -5.17
N GLN A 40 4.20 12.85 -5.89
CA GLN A 40 2.87 12.27 -5.66
C GLN A 40 2.86 11.20 -4.56
N LEU A 41 4.01 10.86 -4.01
CA LEU A 41 4.12 9.94 -2.88
C LEU A 41 3.80 10.65 -1.56
N ILE A 42 3.21 9.91 -0.64
CA ILE A 42 3.09 10.31 0.77
C ILE A 42 4.45 10.18 1.45
N MET A 43 5.16 9.08 1.17
CA MET A 43 6.53 8.82 1.63
C MET A 43 7.20 7.75 0.73
N GLY A 44 8.49 7.50 0.96
CA GLY A 44 9.22 6.43 0.28
C GLY A 44 9.74 6.84 -1.10
N GLN A 45 9.86 5.85 -1.99
CA GLN A 45 10.44 5.99 -3.33
C GLN A 45 9.61 5.22 -4.35
N LEU A 46 9.59 5.71 -5.59
CA LEU A 46 9.00 4.97 -6.70
C LEU A 46 9.91 3.78 -7.09
N PRO A 47 9.35 2.62 -7.35
CA PRO A 47 10.09 1.51 -7.94
C PRO A 47 10.58 1.88 -9.35
N GLN A 48 11.73 1.36 -9.73
CA GLN A 48 12.28 1.54 -11.06
C GLN A 48 12.77 0.19 -11.61
N PRO A 49 12.23 -0.28 -12.75
CA PRO A 49 11.17 0.37 -13.54
C PRO A 49 9.80 0.28 -12.84
N GLN A 50 8.94 1.27 -13.07
CA GLN A 50 7.57 1.26 -12.57
C GLN A 50 6.62 0.68 -13.63
N ALA A 51 5.91 -0.39 -13.29
CA ALA A 51 4.81 -0.90 -14.08
C ALA A 51 3.49 -0.24 -13.66
N LEU A 52 2.72 0.24 -14.65
CA LEU A 52 1.49 0.99 -14.39
C LEU A 52 0.26 0.08 -14.51
N ALA A 53 -0.64 0.19 -13.52
CA ALA A 53 -1.96 -0.40 -13.57
C ALA A 53 -2.88 0.37 -14.52
N ALA A 54 -3.70 -0.34 -15.28
CA ALA A 54 -4.78 0.27 -16.03
C ALA A 54 -5.88 0.80 -15.07
N ARG A 55 -6.70 1.73 -15.55
CA ARG A 55 -7.73 2.37 -14.71
C ARG A 55 -8.78 1.38 -14.19
N ASP A 56 -9.17 0.43 -14.99
CA ASP A 56 -10.11 -0.65 -14.64
C ASP A 56 -9.55 -1.56 -13.56
N VAL A 57 -8.24 -1.82 -13.57
CA VAL A 57 -7.54 -2.52 -12.49
C VAL A 57 -7.71 -1.77 -11.17
N LEU A 58 -7.44 -0.45 -11.14
CA LEU A 58 -7.62 0.33 -9.91
C LEU A 58 -9.07 0.31 -9.40
N ILE A 59 -10.06 0.30 -10.31
CA ILE A 59 -11.47 0.17 -9.96
C ILE A 59 -11.78 -1.22 -9.39
N ALA A 60 -11.18 -2.27 -9.96
CA ALA A 60 -11.32 -3.62 -9.44
C ALA A 60 -10.71 -3.74 -8.03
N GLN A 61 -9.56 -3.10 -7.80
CA GLN A 61 -8.91 -3.08 -6.49
C GLN A 61 -9.75 -2.34 -5.42
N ASP A 62 -10.49 -1.27 -5.77
CA ASP A 62 -11.43 -0.63 -4.84
C ASP A 62 -12.51 -1.59 -4.35
N ARG A 63 -13.05 -2.41 -5.24
CA ARG A 63 -14.07 -3.43 -4.90
C ARG A 63 -13.46 -4.53 -4.04
N GLN A 64 -12.29 -5.04 -4.42
CA GLN A 64 -11.60 -6.09 -3.68
C GLN A 64 -11.21 -5.63 -2.26
N LEU A 65 -10.74 -4.39 -2.09
CA LEU A 65 -10.44 -3.84 -0.77
C LEU A 65 -11.70 -3.74 0.10
N ARG A 66 -12.81 -3.32 -0.48
CA ARG A 66 -14.10 -3.28 0.21
C ARG A 66 -14.47 -4.66 0.74
N ASP A 67 -14.39 -5.69 -0.11
CA ASP A 67 -14.71 -7.06 0.25
C ASP A 67 -13.77 -7.60 1.35
N VAL A 68 -12.46 -7.31 1.25
CA VAL A 68 -11.50 -7.69 2.27
C VAL A 68 -11.82 -7.03 3.61
N LEU A 69 -12.06 -5.72 3.63
CA LEU A 69 -12.39 -5.00 4.86
C LEU A 69 -13.68 -5.53 5.50
N TYR A 70 -14.74 -5.78 4.72
CA TYR A 70 -15.98 -6.35 5.24
C TYR A 70 -15.82 -7.77 5.78
N THR A 71 -14.97 -8.58 5.16
CA THR A 71 -14.83 -9.99 5.56
C THR A 71 -13.82 -10.20 6.69
N THR A 72 -12.84 -9.29 6.84
CA THR A 72 -11.75 -9.47 7.80
C THR A 72 -11.89 -8.62 9.06
N THR A 73 -12.67 -7.55 9.02
CA THR A 73 -12.85 -6.64 10.15
C THR A 73 -14.31 -6.60 10.60
N LYS A 74 -14.55 -6.18 11.84
CA LYS A 74 -15.92 -5.95 12.38
C LYS A 74 -16.24 -4.46 12.42
N ARG A 75 -15.66 -3.66 11.51
CA ARG A 75 -15.82 -2.20 11.46
C ARG A 75 -16.68 -1.75 10.29
N SER A 76 -17.30 -0.59 10.46
CA SER A 76 -17.91 0.15 9.36
C SER A 76 -16.88 1.12 8.77
N TYR A 77 -16.92 1.26 7.44
CA TYR A 77 -16.05 2.15 6.67
C TYR A 77 -16.88 3.04 5.75
N ASP A 78 -16.45 4.30 5.61
CA ASP A 78 -17.01 5.24 4.63
C ASP A 78 -16.15 5.19 3.36
N PHE A 79 -16.59 4.43 2.35
CA PHE A 79 -15.88 4.31 1.08
C PHE A 79 -16.15 5.54 0.22
N LEU A 80 -15.14 6.37 0.05
CA LEU A 80 -15.24 7.56 -0.76
C LEU A 80 -15.38 7.20 -2.24
N PRO A 81 -16.37 7.77 -2.96
CA PRO A 81 -16.59 7.42 -4.36
C PRO A 81 -15.46 7.96 -5.23
N ARG A 82 -15.08 7.21 -6.27
CA ARG A 82 -14.06 7.61 -7.24
C ARG A 82 -14.47 8.85 -8.05
N THR A 83 -15.76 9.21 -8.07
CA THR A 83 -16.29 10.45 -8.65
C THR A 83 -15.93 11.70 -7.83
N ARG A 84 -15.60 11.54 -6.54
CA ARG A 84 -15.08 12.62 -5.73
C ARG A 84 -13.70 13.03 -6.24
N PRO A 85 -13.46 14.32 -6.53
CA PRO A 85 -12.16 14.78 -6.98
C PRO A 85 -11.06 14.34 -6.00
N LEU A 86 -10.11 13.56 -6.48
CA LEU A 86 -8.92 13.17 -5.72
C LEU A 86 -8.00 14.39 -5.54
N PRO A 87 -7.06 14.33 -4.58
CA PRO A 87 -6.05 15.37 -4.46
C PRO A 87 -5.37 15.63 -5.81
N ASP A 88 -5.16 16.89 -6.15
CA ASP A 88 -4.41 17.26 -7.35
C ASP A 88 -2.92 16.98 -7.13
N LEU A 89 -2.57 15.71 -7.26
CA LEU A 89 -1.19 15.24 -7.09
C LEU A 89 -0.25 15.74 -8.20
N LYS A 90 -0.79 16.36 -9.27
CA LYS A 90 0.01 16.94 -10.35
C LYS A 90 0.45 18.38 -10.05
N ARG A 91 -0.02 18.97 -8.94
CA ARG A 91 0.28 20.35 -8.54
C ARG A 91 1.76 20.59 -8.28
N PHE A 92 2.50 19.55 -7.92
CA PHE A 92 3.92 19.62 -7.72
C PHE A 92 4.64 19.10 -8.95
N HIS A 93 5.24 19.99 -9.71
CA HIS A 93 6.09 19.61 -10.82
C HIS A 93 7.47 19.23 -10.31
N THR A 94 7.93 18.04 -10.68
CA THR A 94 9.30 17.53 -10.50
C THR A 94 9.94 17.86 -9.16
N SER A 95 9.66 17.07 -8.14
CA SER A 95 10.35 17.11 -6.86
C SER A 95 11.10 15.80 -6.64
N GLU A 96 12.30 15.90 -6.08
CA GLU A 96 13.07 14.71 -5.64
C GLU A 96 12.57 14.13 -4.31
N ARG A 97 11.49 14.68 -3.74
CA ARG A 97 10.95 14.29 -2.44
C ARG A 97 9.44 14.10 -2.47
N PRO A 98 8.90 13.18 -1.65
CA PRO A 98 7.46 13.05 -1.44
C PRO A 98 6.82 14.34 -0.93
N GLN A 99 5.67 14.74 -1.52
CA GLN A 99 4.97 15.99 -1.19
C GLN A 99 3.44 15.81 -1.08
N ALA A 100 2.93 14.59 -1.25
CA ALA A 100 1.48 14.39 -1.33
C ALA A 100 0.75 14.46 0.02
N LEU A 101 1.44 14.29 1.15
CA LEU A 101 0.78 14.27 2.47
C LEU A 101 -0.10 15.50 2.74
N PRO A 102 0.33 16.76 2.53
CA PRO A 102 -0.53 17.93 2.75
C PRO A 102 -1.80 17.93 1.90
N LEU A 103 -1.72 17.42 0.66
CA LEU A 103 -2.87 17.31 -0.24
C LEU A 103 -3.88 16.25 0.24
N TRP A 104 -3.38 15.13 0.75
CA TRP A 104 -4.21 14.10 1.36
C TRP A 104 -4.88 14.59 2.64
N VAL A 105 -4.18 15.41 3.45
CA VAL A 105 -4.77 16.05 4.64
C VAL A 105 -5.90 17.00 4.23
N GLU A 106 -5.69 17.85 3.21
CA GLU A 106 -6.73 18.75 2.70
C GLU A 106 -7.95 17.96 2.17
N TYR A 107 -7.70 16.89 1.43
CA TYR A 107 -8.75 16.00 0.93
C TYR A 107 -9.54 15.35 2.07
N ALA A 108 -8.83 14.85 3.08
CA ALA A 108 -9.41 14.17 4.23
C ALA A 108 -10.30 15.12 5.08
N ARG A 109 -9.87 16.35 5.28
CA ARG A 109 -10.62 17.38 6.07
C ARG A 109 -12.01 17.71 5.50
N LYS A 110 -12.27 17.34 4.24
CA LYS A 110 -13.59 17.47 3.59
C LYS A 110 -14.50 16.27 3.89
N THR A 111 -14.07 15.33 4.73
CA THR A 111 -14.87 14.21 5.21
C THR A 111 -15.28 14.41 6.66
N SER A 112 -16.23 13.61 7.14
CA SER A 112 -16.62 13.57 8.56
C SER A 112 -15.89 12.45 9.34
N ALA A 113 -14.83 11.89 8.75
CA ALA A 113 -14.04 10.81 9.35
C ALA A 113 -12.94 11.36 10.27
N ASP A 114 -12.48 10.51 11.18
CA ASP A 114 -11.32 10.79 12.05
C ASP A 114 -10.01 10.34 11.38
N ILE A 115 -10.10 9.27 10.60
CA ILE A 115 -8.97 8.64 9.93
C ILE A 115 -9.30 8.44 8.45
N LEU A 116 -8.32 8.71 7.59
CA LEU A 116 -8.37 8.34 6.18
C LEU A 116 -7.44 7.15 5.92
N PHE A 117 -8.00 6.05 5.39
CA PHE A 117 -7.24 4.93 4.85
C PHE A 117 -6.94 5.19 3.38
N ILE A 118 -5.65 5.23 3.02
CA ILE A 118 -5.18 5.61 1.69
C ILE A 118 -4.43 4.43 1.08
N PRO A 119 -5.00 3.71 0.10
CA PRO A 119 -4.33 2.66 -0.65
C PRO A 119 -3.62 3.25 -1.88
N GLN A 120 -2.38 2.83 -2.13
CA GLN A 120 -1.61 3.20 -3.31
C GLN A 120 -1.04 1.96 -3.99
N VAL A 121 -1.11 1.94 -5.33
CA VAL A 121 -0.38 0.98 -6.17
C VAL A 121 0.92 1.66 -6.60
N LEU A 122 2.08 1.10 -6.28
CA LEU A 122 3.35 1.63 -6.75
C LEU A 122 3.86 0.89 -7.99
N THR A 123 3.63 -0.43 -8.06
CA THR A 123 3.88 -1.22 -9.28
C THR A 123 2.79 -2.26 -9.46
N TRP A 124 2.47 -2.55 -10.71
CA TRP A 124 1.48 -3.56 -11.08
C TRP A 124 1.86 -4.21 -12.38
N ARG A 125 2.24 -5.48 -12.34
CA ARG A 125 2.47 -6.33 -13.51
C ARG A 125 1.75 -7.64 -13.28
N ASP A 126 0.86 -8.00 -14.19
CA ASP A 126 0.23 -9.31 -14.13
C ASP A 126 1.14 -10.38 -14.75
N ARG A 127 0.92 -11.63 -14.38
CA ARG A 127 1.67 -12.73 -14.96
C ARG A 127 1.37 -12.87 -16.46
N GLN A 128 2.36 -13.27 -17.22
CA GLN A 128 2.18 -13.70 -18.61
C GLN A 128 2.31 -15.21 -18.66
N GLY A 129 1.26 -15.90 -19.12
CA GLY A 129 1.18 -17.37 -19.15
C GLY A 129 0.03 -17.92 -18.30
N SER A 130 0.20 -19.14 -17.82
CA SER A 130 -0.83 -19.87 -17.06
C SER A 130 -0.42 -20.13 -15.61
N ALA A 131 -1.31 -20.71 -14.81
CA ALA A 131 -0.97 -21.16 -13.46
C ALA A 131 0.10 -22.25 -13.42
N ALA A 132 0.28 -22.99 -14.53
CA ALA A 132 1.27 -24.06 -14.64
C ALA A 132 2.64 -23.60 -15.13
N GLY A 133 2.71 -22.45 -15.81
CA GLY A 133 3.99 -21.88 -16.28
C GLY A 133 3.81 -20.46 -16.78
N VAL A 134 4.79 -19.61 -16.52
CA VAL A 134 4.82 -18.19 -16.88
C VAL A 134 6.09 -17.84 -17.62
N THR A 135 5.99 -16.87 -18.52
CA THR A 135 7.13 -16.18 -19.14
C THR A 135 7.54 -14.96 -18.34
N GLU A 136 6.55 -14.29 -17.71
CA GLU A 136 6.78 -13.22 -16.75
C GLU A 136 5.90 -13.44 -15.52
N PRO A 137 6.47 -13.40 -14.30
CA PRO A 137 5.71 -13.54 -13.08
C PRO A 137 4.93 -12.26 -12.76
N ALA A 138 3.86 -12.40 -11.97
CA ALA A 138 3.17 -11.25 -11.41
C ALA A 138 4.08 -10.51 -10.43
N HIS A 139 4.05 -9.18 -10.49
CA HIS A 139 4.74 -8.30 -9.56
C HIS A 139 3.79 -7.18 -9.10
N VAL A 140 3.61 -7.05 -7.79
CA VAL A 140 2.85 -5.96 -7.20
C VAL A 140 3.63 -5.32 -6.06
N ARG A 141 3.57 -3.99 -5.98
CA ARG A 141 3.93 -3.23 -4.79
C ARG A 141 2.78 -2.32 -4.44
N LEU A 142 2.23 -2.54 -3.25
CA LEU A 142 1.12 -1.78 -2.69
C LEU A 142 1.56 -1.16 -1.37
N GLU A 143 1.10 0.06 -1.13
CA GLU A 143 1.30 0.75 0.14
C GLU A 143 -0.04 1.23 0.68
N PHE A 144 -0.20 1.13 1.99
CA PHE A 144 -1.43 1.47 2.70
C PHE A 144 -1.09 2.38 3.87
N PHE A 145 -1.77 3.52 3.96
CA PHE A 145 -1.53 4.51 4.98
C PHE A 145 -2.79 4.76 5.81
N LEU A 146 -2.60 4.99 7.11
CA LEU A 146 -3.61 5.58 7.98
C LEU A 146 -3.21 7.01 8.30
N LEU A 147 -4.01 7.96 7.87
CA LEU A 147 -3.84 9.37 8.12
C LEU A 147 -4.77 9.82 9.25
N ASN A 148 -4.23 10.32 10.36
CA ASN A 148 -5.02 11.04 11.36
C ASN A 148 -5.37 12.42 10.81
N ILE A 149 -6.68 12.65 10.60
CA ILE A 149 -7.15 13.86 9.90
C ILE A 149 -6.98 15.11 10.77
N LYS A 150 -7.18 14.99 12.08
CA LYS A 150 -7.07 16.09 13.02
C LYS A 150 -5.63 16.58 13.13
N GLU A 151 -4.68 15.66 13.27
CA GLU A 151 -3.27 15.95 13.46
C GLU A 151 -2.52 16.15 12.14
N GLY A 152 -3.06 15.63 11.03
CA GLY A 152 -2.46 15.72 9.71
C GLY A 152 -1.20 14.89 9.53
N ASN A 153 -1.05 13.80 10.29
CA ASN A 153 0.11 12.92 10.27
C ASN A 153 -0.28 11.46 9.94
N ILE A 154 0.69 10.69 9.45
CA ILE A 154 0.53 9.25 9.24
C ILE A 154 0.73 8.54 10.57
N ILE A 155 -0.27 7.74 10.97
CA ILE A 155 -0.26 6.94 12.20
C ILE A 155 -0.10 5.44 11.93
N GLY A 156 -0.13 5.02 10.67
CA GLY A 156 0.10 3.64 10.27
C GLY A 156 0.53 3.55 8.81
N HIS A 157 1.45 2.65 8.51
CA HIS A 157 1.95 2.39 7.16
C HIS A 157 2.25 0.91 6.99
N SER A 158 1.70 0.29 5.96
CA SER A 158 1.98 -1.10 5.58
C SER A 158 2.43 -1.14 4.13
N VAL A 159 3.51 -1.86 3.89
CA VAL A 159 4.09 -2.08 2.56
C VAL A 159 4.02 -3.55 2.23
N TYR A 160 3.59 -3.84 1.01
CA TYR A 160 3.63 -5.18 0.45
C TYR A 160 4.26 -5.11 -0.94
N GLU A 161 5.37 -5.79 -1.11
CA GLU A 161 6.04 -5.93 -2.39
C GLU A 161 6.36 -7.39 -2.62
N VAL A 162 5.82 -7.96 -3.67
CA VAL A 162 6.07 -9.34 -4.07
C VAL A 162 6.16 -9.43 -5.59
N GLU A 163 7.29 -9.96 -6.04
CA GLU A 163 7.46 -10.55 -7.35
C GLU A 163 7.56 -12.06 -7.17
N GLN A 164 6.66 -12.80 -7.81
CA GLN A 164 6.66 -14.24 -7.67
C GLN A 164 7.85 -14.82 -8.43
N GLN A 165 8.70 -15.57 -7.73
CA GLN A 165 9.89 -16.22 -8.30
C GLN A 165 9.66 -17.72 -8.49
N GLY A 166 10.22 -18.28 -9.55
CA GLY A 166 10.22 -19.73 -9.78
C GLY A 166 11.11 -20.48 -8.80
N LEU A 167 10.84 -21.78 -8.62
CA LEU A 167 11.63 -22.67 -7.74
C LEU A 167 13.14 -22.69 -8.07
N THR A 168 13.49 -22.43 -9.32
CA THR A 168 14.89 -22.46 -9.79
C THR A 168 15.66 -21.18 -9.47
N GLU A 169 14.96 -20.08 -9.18
CA GLU A 169 15.59 -18.76 -9.02
C GLU A 169 15.85 -18.39 -7.56
N ASN A 170 15.08 -18.94 -6.61
CA ASN A 170 15.29 -18.62 -5.20
C ASN A 170 14.81 -19.72 -4.25
N LEU A 171 15.73 -20.57 -3.83
CA LEU A 171 15.49 -21.66 -2.87
C LEU A 171 15.09 -21.16 -1.46
N LEU A 172 15.31 -19.87 -1.14
CA LEU A 172 14.98 -19.32 0.17
C LEU A 172 13.51 -18.92 0.30
N ASN A 173 12.81 -18.65 -0.82
CA ASN A 173 11.39 -18.30 -0.86
C ASN A 173 10.47 -19.48 -1.24
N VAL A 174 11.01 -20.68 -1.22
CA VAL A 174 10.30 -21.95 -1.51
C VAL A 174 9.04 -22.10 -0.64
N GLY A 175 9.06 -21.59 0.60
CA GLY A 175 7.93 -21.69 1.53
C GLY A 175 6.64 -21.01 1.03
N ASP A 176 6.75 -19.84 0.37
CA ASP A 176 5.58 -19.12 -0.12
C ASP A 176 5.05 -19.71 -1.43
N PHE A 177 5.92 -20.27 -2.27
CA PHE A 177 5.52 -21.02 -3.45
C PHE A 177 4.78 -22.33 -3.07
N PHE A 178 5.26 -23.04 -2.04
CA PHE A 178 4.56 -24.25 -1.56
C PHE A 178 3.24 -23.92 -0.87
N LYS A 179 3.11 -22.80 -0.14
CA LYS A 179 1.81 -22.34 0.42
C LYS A 179 0.77 -22.12 -0.68
N ARG A 180 1.20 -21.74 -1.89
CA ARG A 180 0.37 -21.57 -3.08
C ARG A 180 0.24 -22.83 -3.92
N GLN A 181 0.60 -24.00 -3.36
CA GLN A 181 0.53 -25.31 -4.03
C GLN A 181 1.32 -25.38 -5.36
N GLY A 182 2.42 -24.64 -5.46
CA GLY A 182 3.25 -24.63 -6.66
C GLY A 182 2.62 -23.91 -7.86
N LYS A 183 1.58 -23.09 -7.66
CA LYS A 183 0.90 -22.37 -8.74
C LYS A 183 1.40 -20.93 -8.87
N TRP A 184 1.49 -20.47 -10.10
CA TRP A 184 1.69 -19.06 -10.40
C TRP A 184 0.38 -18.30 -10.20
N VAL A 185 0.41 -17.28 -9.37
CA VAL A 185 -0.76 -16.45 -9.03
C VAL A 185 -0.81 -15.20 -9.90
N THR A 186 -1.99 -14.58 -9.96
CA THR A 186 -2.21 -13.29 -10.64
C THR A 186 -1.79 -12.11 -9.77
N ALA A 187 -1.63 -10.94 -10.36
CA ALA A 187 -1.43 -9.70 -9.61
C ALA A 187 -2.61 -9.38 -8.69
N GLU A 188 -3.83 -9.73 -9.10
CA GLU A 188 -5.05 -9.57 -8.29
C GLU A 188 -5.02 -10.44 -7.02
N GLU A 189 -4.58 -11.70 -7.14
CA GLU A 189 -4.40 -12.58 -5.97
C GLU A 189 -3.34 -12.05 -5.01
N LEU A 190 -2.20 -11.55 -5.53
CA LEU A 190 -1.16 -10.90 -4.72
C LEU A 190 -1.68 -9.63 -4.03
N ALA A 191 -2.47 -8.83 -4.73
CA ALA A 191 -3.08 -7.63 -4.15
C ALA A 191 -4.05 -7.96 -3.02
N ARG A 192 -4.83 -9.05 -3.14
CA ARG A 192 -5.68 -9.53 -2.06
C ARG A 192 -4.86 -9.93 -0.82
N GLU A 193 -3.75 -10.64 -1.01
CA GLU A 193 -2.83 -10.97 0.08
C GLU A 193 -2.29 -9.70 0.76
N ALA A 194 -1.90 -8.68 -0.05
CA ALA A 194 -1.45 -7.39 0.43
C ALA A 194 -2.50 -6.68 1.30
N MET A 195 -3.75 -6.67 0.86
CA MET A 195 -4.87 -6.07 1.61
C MET A 195 -5.11 -6.76 2.95
N ILE A 196 -5.10 -8.10 2.96
CA ILE A 196 -5.24 -8.90 4.19
C ILE A 196 -4.08 -8.64 5.14
N LYS A 197 -2.85 -8.53 4.60
CA LYS A 197 -1.67 -8.18 5.40
C LYS A 197 -1.81 -6.77 5.97
N ALA A 198 -2.21 -5.79 5.16
CA ALA A 198 -2.40 -4.41 5.60
C ALA A 198 -3.42 -4.29 6.74
N VAL A 199 -4.52 -5.03 6.69
CA VAL A 199 -5.52 -5.09 7.78
C VAL A 199 -4.87 -5.52 9.09
N LYS A 200 -3.98 -6.54 9.04
CA LYS A 200 -3.26 -7.04 10.22
C LYS A 200 -2.20 -6.05 10.71
N ASP A 201 -1.37 -5.54 9.80
CA ASP A 201 -0.27 -4.61 10.13
C ASP A 201 -0.80 -3.31 10.74
N LEU A 202 -1.95 -2.83 10.26
CA LEU A 202 -2.57 -1.58 10.67
C LEU A 202 -3.58 -1.74 11.82
N ASN A 203 -3.78 -2.98 12.30
CA ASN A 203 -4.72 -3.31 13.40
C ASN A 203 -6.13 -2.76 13.17
N LEU A 204 -6.67 -2.92 11.97
CA LEU A 204 -8.00 -2.48 11.55
C LEU A 204 -9.11 -3.40 12.05
#